data_4a6e00cdb441a2ba91b24284b9ff94c9
#
_entry.id   4a6e00cdb441a2ba91b24284b9ff94c9
#
_cell.length_a   1.000
_cell.length_b   1.000
_cell.length_c   1.000
_cell.angle_alpha   90.00
_cell.angle_beta   90.00
_cell.angle_gamma   90.00
#
_symmetry.space_group_name_H-M   'P 1'
#
loop_
_entity.id
_entity.type
_entity.pdbx_description
1 polymer ?
#
loop_
_entity_poly.entity_id
_entity_poly.type
_entity_poly.pdbx_seq_one_letter_code
_entity_poly.pdbx_strand_id
1 'polypeptide(L)'
;MENTYQDLITDIQSKNPKIGGKLEGGKKFKIKSDFTPAGDQPDAIKRLVQGAKKNEFNQVLLGVTGSGKTFTMAKVIEATNRPALILAPNKTLAAQLYGEMKTFFPDNAVEYFVSYYDYYTPEAYVPRSDTYIEKEASINEQIDRMRHSATRSLLERDDVLIVASVSCIYGLGSVEAYSK
;
A
#
# COMPACT_ATOMS: atom_id res chain seq x y z
N MET A 1 1.62 -19.65 -27.65
CA MET A 1 1.80 -19.61 -26.18
C MET A 1 1.64 -18.17 -25.61
N GLU A 2 0.95 -17.26 -26.31
CA GLU A 2 0.72 -15.87 -25.86
C GLU A 2 -0.63 -15.65 -25.19
N ASN A 3 -1.48 -16.66 -25.09
CA ASN A 3 -2.85 -16.50 -24.61
C ASN A 3 -3.04 -16.64 -23.10
N THR A 4 -2.06 -17.18 -22.37
CA THR A 4 -2.24 -17.58 -20.96
C THR A 4 -2.35 -16.40 -20.00
N TYR A 5 -1.74 -15.26 -20.30
CA TYR A 5 -1.75 -14.09 -19.41
C TYR A 5 -3.04 -13.26 -19.58
N GLN A 6 -3.50 -13.13 -20.81
CA GLN A 6 -4.75 -12.42 -21.14
C GLN A 6 -5.96 -13.21 -20.64
N ASP A 7 -5.92 -14.53 -20.76
CA ASP A 7 -6.97 -15.41 -20.25
C ASP A 7 -7.04 -15.41 -18.74
N LEU A 8 -5.89 -15.31 -18.04
CA LEU A 8 -5.82 -15.19 -16.58
C LEU A 8 -6.43 -13.86 -16.09
N ILE A 9 -6.13 -12.75 -16.77
CA ILE A 9 -6.69 -11.43 -16.45
C ILE A 9 -8.19 -11.42 -16.69
N THR A 10 -8.66 -12.00 -17.77
CA THR A 10 -10.08 -12.10 -18.10
C THR A 10 -10.83 -12.98 -17.10
N ASP A 11 -10.23 -14.09 -16.66
CA ASP A 11 -10.78 -15.00 -15.66
C ASP A 11 -10.84 -14.33 -14.26
N ILE A 12 -9.81 -13.57 -13.88
CA ILE A 12 -9.80 -12.78 -12.65
C ILE A 12 -10.88 -11.67 -12.70
N GLN A 13 -11.07 -11.02 -13.83
CA GLN A 13 -12.09 -9.98 -14.01
C GLN A 13 -13.52 -10.56 -14.04
N SER A 14 -13.70 -11.76 -14.60
CA SER A 14 -15.01 -12.43 -14.68
C SER A 14 -15.44 -13.07 -13.36
N LYS A 15 -14.48 -13.48 -12.53
CA LYS A 15 -14.71 -14.11 -11.21
C LYS A 15 -14.80 -13.10 -10.07
N ASN A 16 -14.55 -11.79 -10.33
CA ASN A 16 -14.88 -10.77 -9.34
C ASN A 16 -16.40 -10.67 -9.26
N PRO A 17 -17.05 -11.21 -8.23
CA PRO A 17 -18.45 -10.91 -7.99
C PRO A 17 -18.51 -9.38 -7.90
N LYS A 18 -19.51 -8.78 -8.54
CA LYS A 18 -19.91 -7.39 -8.25
C LYS A 18 -20.27 -7.39 -6.77
N ILE A 19 -19.29 -7.15 -5.91
CA ILE A 19 -19.46 -6.96 -4.49
C ILE A 19 -20.51 -5.84 -4.42
N GLY A 20 -21.65 -6.13 -3.81
CA GLY A 20 -22.71 -5.15 -3.61
C GLY A 20 -22.11 -3.87 -3.10
N GLY A 21 -22.65 -2.71 -3.50
CA GLY A 21 -22.01 -1.41 -3.31
C GLY A 21 -21.39 -1.30 -1.91
N LYS A 22 -20.17 -0.79 -1.85
CA LYS A 22 -19.39 -0.71 -0.62
C LYS A 22 -20.17 0.05 0.45
N LEU A 23 -20.14 -0.42 1.69
CA LEU A 23 -20.93 0.12 2.80
C LEU A 23 -20.68 1.62 3.04
N GLU A 24 -19.43 2.07 2.85
CA GLU A 24 -18.99 3.46 2.98
C GLU A 24 -18.40 3.98 1.67
N GLY A 25 -19.02 3.68 0.53
CA GLY A 25 -18.58 4.13 -0.79
C GLY A 25 -18.83 5.63 -1.04
N GLY A 26 -18.23 6.15 -2.12
CA GLY A 26 -18.48 7.52 -2.61
C GLY A 26 -17.64 8.62 -1.96
N LYS A 27 -16.80 8.32 -0.97
CA LYS A 27 -15.83 9.29 -0.43
C LYS A 27 -14.72 9.55 -1.45
N LYS A 28 -14.31 10.80 -1.56
CA LYS A 28 -13.20 11.22 -2.44
C LYS A 28 -11.94 11.51 -1.62
N PHE A 29 -10.79 11.27 -2.23
CA PHE A 29 -9.53 11.73 -1.66
C PHE A 29 -9.49 13.26 -1.64
N LYS A 30 -9.17 13.82 -0.47
CA LYS A 30 -9.03 15.25 -0.27
C LYS A 30 -7.80 15.55 0.59
N ILE A 31 -6.82 16.20 -0.01
CA ILE A 31 -5.62 16.63 0.71
C ILE A 31 -5.95 17.78 1.64
N LYS A 32 -5.45 17.70 2.88
CA LYS A 32 -5.32 18.80 3.82
C LYS A 32 -3.83 19.13 3.98
N SER A 33 -3.39 20.23 3.43
CA SER A 33 -1.99 20.64 3.48
C SER A 33 -1.87 22.14 3.20
N ASP A 34 -0.96 22.80 3.91
CA ASP A 34 -0.58 24.19 3.65
C ASP A 34 0.39 24.32 2.48
N PHE A 35 0.91 23.19 1.96
CA PHE A 35 1.81 23.19 0.81
C PHE A 35 1.03 23.33 -0.50
N THR A 36 1.59 24.16 -1.38
CA THR A 36 1.17 24.26 -2.78
C THR A 36 2.23 23.71 -3.69
N PRO A 37 1.85 23.07 -4.81
CA PRO A 37 2.84 22.58 -5.78
C PRO A 37 3.73 23.72 -6.29
N ALA A 38 5.06 23.51 -6.26
CA ALA A 38 6.05 24.49 -6.65
C ALA A 38 7.08 23.93 -7.63
N GLY A 39 7.81 24.78 -8.34
CA GLY A 39 8.82 24.38 -9.32
C GLY A 39 8.23 23.50 -10.41
N ASP A 40 8.83 22.33 -10.65
CA ASP A 40 8.41 21.36 -11.68
C ASP A 40 7.25 20.45 -11.24
N GLN A 41 6.80 20.52 -9.98
CA GLN A 41 5.74 19.67 -9.46
C GLN A 41 4.40 19.81 -10.21
N PRO A 42 3.91 21.02 -10.57
CA PRO A 42 2.66 21.16 -11.30
C PRO A 42 2.66 20.42 -12.64
N ASP A 43 3.76 20.49 -13.40
CA ASP A 43 3.88 19.80 -14.67
C ASP A 43 3.99 18.28 -14.48
N ALA A 44 4.78 17.82 -13.51
CA ALA A 44 4.91 16.41 -13.16
C ALA A 44 3.55 15.81 -12.75
N ILE A 45 2.79 16.49 -11.89
CA ILE A 45 1.43 16.06 -11.49
C ILE A 45 0.53 15.96 -12.71
N LYS A 46 0.51 16.96 -13.56
CA LYS A 46 -0.31 16.99 -14.78
C LYS A 46 0.00 15.80 -15.69
N ARG A 47 1.28 15.53 -15.94
CA ARG A 47 1.71 14.40 -16.80
C ARG A 47 1.32 13.06 -16.20
N LEU A 48 1.59 12.83 -14.91
CA LEU A 48 1.25 11.58 -14.22
C LEU A 48 -0.27 11.34 -14.21
N VAL A 49 -1.08 12.37 -13.95
CA VAL A 49 -2.54 12.27 -14.00
C VAL A 49 -3.04 11.98 -15.41
N GLN A 50 -2.45 12.60 -16.44
CA GLN A 50 -2.82 12.33 -17.82
C GLN A 50 -2.48 10.88 -18.23
N GLY A 51 -1.30 10.38 -17.85
CA GLY A 51 -0.90 9.01 -18.08
C GLY A 51 -1.85 8.02 -17.40
N ALA A 52 -2.18 8.26 -16.12
CA ALA A 52 -3.14 7.44 -15.38
C ALA A 52 -4.54 7.41 -16.03
N LYS A 53 -5.01 8.56 -16.58
CA LYS A 53 -6.29 8.62 -17.30
C LYS A 53 -6.26 7.89 -18.64
N LYS A 54 -5.10 7.84 -19.29
CA LYS A 54 -4.88 7.09 -20.55
C LYS A 54 -4.61 5.60 -20.31
N ASN A 55 -4.59 5.16 -19.05
CA ASN A 55 -4.20 3.81 -18.63
C ASN A 55 -2.77 3.43 -19.05
N GLU A 56 -1.84 4.38 -19.01
CA GLU A 56 -0.42 4.09 -19.15
C GLU A 56 0.03 3.22 -17.96
N PHE A 57 0.52 2.01 -18.24
CA PHE A 57 0.85 1.02 -17.21
C PHE A 57 2.06 1.43 -16.37
N ASN A 58 3.03 2.10 -16.98
CA ASN A 58 4.29 2.45 -16.32
C ASN A 58 4.58 3.94 -16.48
N GLN A 59 4.83 4.60 -15.36
CA GLN A 59 5.27 5.98 -15.31
C GLN A 59 6.38 6.10 -14.27
N VAL A 60 7.36 6.95 -14.52
CA VAL A 60 8.49 7.17 -13.60
C VAL A 60 8.52 8.63 -13.18
N LEU A 61 8.52 8.88 -11.87
CA LEU A 61 8.78 10.19 -11.29
C LEU A 61 10.22 10.24 -10.78
N LEU A 62 11.07 10.97 -11.49
CA LEU A 62 12.45 11.17 -11.11
C LEU A 62 12.59 12.50 -10.34
N GLY A 63 13.29 12.46 -9.23
CA GLY A 63 13.55 13.65 -8.42
C GLY A 63 14.52 13.37 -7.28
N VAL A 64 15.31 14.38 -6.89
CA VAL A 64 16.24 14.29 -5.77
C VAL A 64 15.50 14.14 -4.43
N THR A 65 16.22 13.71 -3.40
CA THR A 65 15.68 13.69 -2.02
C THR A 65 15.26 15.11 -1.62
N GLY A 66 14.10 15.23 -0.97
CA GLY A 66 13.57 16.53 -0.55
C GLY A 66 12.83 17.32 -1.65
N SER A 67 12.72 16.82 -2.89
CA SER A 67 11.99 17.50 -3.97
C SER A 67 10.45 17.43 -3.84
N GLY A 68 9.92 16.86 -2.75
CA GLY A 68 8.48 16.75 -2.53
C GLY A 68 7.79 15.66 -3.35
N LYS A 69 8.50 14.58 -3.69
CA LYS A 69 7.90 13.43 -4.43
C LYS A 69 6.68 12.86 -3.73
N THR A 70 6.69 12.75 -2.40
CA THR A 70 5.55 12.25 -1.62
C THR A 70 4.33 13.14 -1.78
N PHE A 71 4.52 14.46 -1.72
CA PHE A 71 3.44 15.41 -1.97
C PHE A 71 2.93 15.34 -3.43
N THR A 72 3.84 15.19 -4.40
CA THR A 72 3.48 14.97 -5.81
C THR A 72 2.62 13.70 -5.97
N MET A 73 3.00 12.58 -5.35
CA MET A 73 2.19 11.35 -5.34
C MET A 73 0.81 11.57 -4.71
N ALA A 74 0.75 12.25 -3.57
CA ALA A 74 -0.51 12.57 -2.91
C ALA A 74 -1.44 13.39 -3.83
N LYS A 75 -0.90 14.40 -4.55
CA LYS A 75 -1.66 15.18 -5.53
C LYS A 75 -2.16 14.35 -6.71
N VAL A 76 -1.39 13.36 -7.16
CA VAL A 76 -1.83 12.43 -8.22
C VAL A 76 -2.97 11.53 -7.71
N ILE A 77 -2.87 11.01 -6.49
CA ILE A 77 -3.93 10.20 -5.86
C ILE A 77 -5.22 11.02 -5.73
N GLU A 78 -5.14 12.25 -5.22
CA GLU A 78 -6.29 13.16 -5.12
C GLU A 78 -6.94 13.39 -6.49
N ALA A 79 -6.15 13.71 -7.51
CA ALA A 79 -6.65 14.04 -8.86
C ALA A 79 -7.21 12.84 -9.62
N THR A 80 -6.71 11.63 -9.38
CA THR A 80 -7.20 10.40 -10.01
C THR A 80 -8.38 9.81 -9.27
N ASN A 81 -8.46 10.06 -7.96
CA ASN A 81 -9.51 9.57 -7.07
C ASN A 81 -9.75 8.05 -7.18
N ARG A 82 -8.68 7.28 -7.23
CA ARG A 82 -8.69 5.81 -7.30
C ARG A 82 -8.06 5.23 -6.03
N PRO A 83 -8.52 4.08 -5.54
CA PRO A 83 -7.78 3.34 -4.51
C PRO A 83 -6.32 3.17 -4.93
N ALA A 84 -5.40 3.31 -3.97
CA ALA A 84 -3.98 3.31 -4.26
C ALA A 84 -3.21 2.37 -3.32
N LEU A 85 -2.16 1.74 -3.88
CA LEU A 85 -1.22 0.93 -3.13
C LEU A 85 0.18 1.52 -3.30
N ILE A 86 0.82 1.87 -2.19
CA ILE A 86 2.21 2.30 -2.14
C ILE A 86 3.04 1.14 -1.58
N LEU A 87 3.99 0.65 -2.38
CA LEU A 87 4.92 -0.40 -1.97
C LEU A 87 6.27 0.22 -1.63
N ALA A 88 6.68 0.10 -0.39
CA ALA A 88 7.99 0.53 0.09
C ALA A 88 8.96 -0.67 0.20
N PRO A 89 10.27 -0.49 -0.02
CA PRO A 89 11.26 -1.57 0.01
C PRO A 89 11.45 -2.18 1.40
N ASN A 90 11.11 -1.47 2.47
CA ASN A 90 11.20 -1.96 3.85
C ASN A 90 10.14 -1.34 4.76
N LYS A 91 10.00 -1.88 5.98
CA LYS A 91 9.02 -1.43 6.98
C LYS A 91 9.25 0.00 7.45
N THR A 92 10.49 0.44 7.61
CA THR A 92 10.84 1.79 8.07
C THR A 92 10.36 2.85 7.09
N LEU A 93 10.64 2.66 5.80
CA LEU A 93 10.17 3.58 4.78
C LEU A 93 8.64 3.49 4.61
N ALA A 94 8.05 2.30 4.74
CA ALA A 94 6.59 2.15 4.75
C ALA A 94 5.96 2.95 5.90
N ALA A 95 6.52 2.90 7.12
CA ALA A 95 6.03 3.66 8.26
C ALA A 95 6.14 5.18 8.04
N GLN A 96 7.25 5.64 7.48
CA GLN A 96 7.43 7.06 7.13
C GLN A 96 6.36 7.51 6.11
N LEU A 97 6.22 6.79 4.99
CA LEU A 97 5.23 7.12 3.95
C LEU A 97 3.79 7.05 4.48
N TYR A 98 3.50 6.07 5.35
CA TYR A 98 2.20 5.99 6.01
C TYR A 98 1.91 7.26 6.84
N GLY A 99 2.86 7.70 7.66
CA GLY A 99 2.73 8.93 8.46
C GLY A 99 2.51 10.16 7.59
N GLU A 100 3.31 10.32 6.51
CA GLU A 100 3.16 11.43 5.57
C GLU A 100 1.79 11.40 4.88
N MET A 101 1.36 10.24 4.36
CA MET A 101 0.06 10.10 3.69
C MET A 101 -1.12 10.29 4.65
N LYS A 102 -1.00 9.84 5.90
CA LYS A 102 -2.03 10.07 6.94
C LYS A 102 -2.18 11.56 7.27
N THR A 103 -1.07 12.32 7.22
CA THR A 103 -1.09 13.76 7.39
C THR A 103 -1.77 14.46 6.21
N PHE A 104 -1.50 14.03 4.98
CA PHE A 104 -2.14 14.58 3.79
C PHE A 104 -3.64 14.24 3.67
N PHE A 105 -4.01 13.03 4.08
CA PHE A 105 -5.37 12.49 3.94
C PHE A 105 -5.98 12.09 5.30
N PRO A 106 -6.19 13.05 6.23
CA PRO A 106 -6.64 12.72 7.58
C PRO A 106 -8.06 12.12 7.62
N ASP A 107 -8.90 12.44 6.65
CA ASP A 107 -10.30 12.00 6.58
C ASP A 107 -10.51 10.75 5.72
N ASN A 108 -9.47 10.31 5.00
CA ASN A 108 -9.52 9.13 4.14
C ASN A 108 -8.94 7.88 4.83
N ALA A 109 -9.23 6.72 4.28
CA ALA A 109 -8.72 5.44 4.80
C ALA A 109 -7.27 5.23 4.36
N VAL A 110 -6.33 5.77 5.11
CA VAL A 110 -4.90 5.49 4.95
C VAL A 110 -4.54 4.36 5.89
N GLU A 111 -4.09 3.24 5.34
CA GLU A 111 -3.84 1.99 6.04
C GLU A 111 -2.39 1.54 5.92
N TYR A 112 -1.89 0.87 6.95
CA TYR A 112 -0.54 0.34 7.03
C TYR A 112 -0.56 -1.18 6.92
N PHE A 113 0.19 -1.75 5.97
CA PHE A 113 0.17 -3.17 5.70
C PHE A 113 1.60 -3.72 5.56
N VAL A 114 2.10 -4.35 6.62
CA VAL A 114 3.46 -4.91 6.65
C VAL A 114 3.44 -6.38 7.06
N SER A 115 4.55 -7.09 6.87
CA SER A 115 4.65 -8.49 7.27
C SER A 115 4.54 -8.66 8.79
N TYR A 116 4.02 -9.80 9.24
CA TYR A 116 3.82 -10.11 10.66
C TYR A 116 5.11 -10.12 11.48
N TYR A 117 6.23 -10.48 10.87
CA TYR A 117 7.49 -10.67 11.58
C TYR A 117 8.20 -9.35 11.79
N ASP A 118 8.23 -8.86 13.03
CA ASP A 118 8.96 -7.65 13.39
C ASP A 118 10.43 -7.92 13.70
N TYR A 119 10.73 -9.09 14.18
CA TYR A 119 12.05 -9.46 14.60
C TYR A 119 12.40 -10.89 14.18
N TYR A 120 13.48 -11.01 13.48
CA TYR A 120 14.09 -12.28 13.18
C TYR A 120 15.32 -12.40 14.08
N THR A 121 15.22 -13.08 15.22
CA THR A 121 16.40 -13.53 15.94
C THR A 121 16.96 -14.71 15.18
N PRO A 122 18.16 -14.61 14.57
CA PRO A 122 18.81 -15.76 13.98
C PRO A 122 19.04 -16.80 15.09
N GLU A 123 18.87 -18.07 14.73
CA GLU A 123 19.31 -19.16 15.61
C GLU A 123 20.76 -18.93 16.00
N ALA A 124 21.03 -18.90 17.27
CA ALA A 124 22.38 -18.72 17.78
C ALA A 124 22.68 -19.76 18.88
N TYR A 125 23.77 -20.48 18.69
CA TYR A 125 24.31 -21.33 19.74
C TYR A 125 25.40 -20.55 20.48
N VAL A 126 25.26 -20.44 21.80
CA VAL A 126 26.24 -19.79 22.66
C VAL A 126 27.09 -20.88 23.35
N PRO A 127 28.29 -21.21 22.84
CA PRO A 127 29.11 -22.33 23.36
C PRO A 127 29.49 -22.21 24.83
N ARG A 128 29.55 -20.97 25.34
CA ARG A 128 29.96 -20.68 26.72
C ARG A 128 28.93 -21.09 27.78
N SER A 129 27.67 -21.12 27.43
CA SER A 129 26.54 -21.47 28.32
C SER A 129 25.79 -22.72 27.85
N ASP A 130 26.30 -23.38 26.83
CA ASP A 130 25.61 -24.53 26.17
C ASP A 130 24.10 -24.23 25.91
N THR A 131 23.83 -22.99 25.50
CA THR A 131 22.49 -22.52 25.29
C THR A 131 22.20 -22.38 23.80
N TYR A 132 21.18 -23.06 23.34
CA TYR A 132 20.60 -22.90 22.00
C TYR A 132 19.48 -21.87 22.09
N ILE A 133 19.64 -20.75 21.37
CA ILE A 133 18.60 -19.74 21.24
C ILE A 133 17.76 -20.14 20.04
N GLU A 134 16.56 -20.64 20.31
CA GLU A 134 15.59 -20.97 19.25
C GLU A 134 15.11 -19.70 18.53
N LYS A 135 14.76 -19.89 17.27
CA LYS A 135 14.18 -18.86 16.42
C LYS A 135 12.77 -18.54 16.91
N GLU A 136 12.61 -17.49 17.69
CA GLU A 136 11.31 -16.99 18.07
C GLU A 136 10.78 -16.00 17.02
N ALA A 137 9.67 -16.36 16.40
CA ALA A 137 8.86 -15.47 15.61
C ALA A 137 7.69 -14.97 16.46
N SER A 138 7.84 -13.85 17.12
CA SER A 138 6.71 -13.24 17.83
C SER A 138 5.80 -12.53 16.84
N ILE A 139 4.51 -12.93 16.83
CA ILE A 139 3.47 -12.23 16.07
C ILE A 139 3.15 -10.94 16.83
N ASN A 140 3.37 -9.80 16.17
CA ASN A 140 2.99 -8.52 16.73
C ASN A 140 1.48 -8.30 16.53
N GLU A 141 0.71 -8.39 17.63
CA GLU A 141 -0.76 -8.21 17.59
C GLU A 141 -1.19 -6.85 17.03
N GLN A 142 -0.37 -5.81 17.17
CA GLN A 142 -0.68 -4.50 16.62
C GLN A 142 -0.61 -4.51 15.09
N ILE A 143 0.38 -5.20 14.53
CA ILE A 143 0.49 -5.38 13.07
C ILE A 143 -0.69 -6.19 12.56
N ASP A 144 -1.10 -7.21 13.27
CA ASP A 144 -2.26 -8.02 12.89
C ASP A 144 -3.54 -7.17 12.84
N ARG A 145 -3.81 -6.38 13.86
CA ARG A 145 -4.94 -5.43 13.86
C ARG A 145 -4.88 -4.44 12.69
N MET A 146 -3.71 -3.89 12.37
CA MET A 146 -3.53 -2.98 11.23
C MET A 146 -3.82 -3.68 9.90
N ARG A 147 -3.41 -4.93 9.74
CA ARG A 147 -3.69 -5.72 8.54
C ARG A 147 -5.17 -6.00 8.37
N HIS A 148 -5.87 -6.37 9.46
CA HIS A 148 -7.32 -6.54 9.45
C HIS A 148 -8.05 -5.23 9.13
N SER A 149 -7.61 -4.10 9.71
CA SER A 149 -8.14 -2.77 9.39
C SER A 149 -7.99 -2.45 7.90
N ALA A 150 -6.82 -2.69 7.31
CA ALA A 150 -6.57 -2.45 5.90
C ALA A 150 -7.47 -3.31 5.00
N THR A 151 -7.62 -4.59 5.34
CA THR A 151 -8.50 -5.50 4.59
C THR A 151 -9.96 -5.05 4.67
N ARG A 152 -10.44 -4.68 5.86
CA ARG A 152 -11.79 -4.17 6.06
C ARG A 152 -12.02 -2.88 5.25
N SER A 153 -11.12 -1.92 5.36
CA SER A 153 -11.21 -0.65 4.62
C SER A 153 -11.28 -0.89 3.11
N LEU A 154 -10.49 -1.84 2.58
CA LEU A 154 -10.50 -2.17 1.16
C LEU A 154 -11.85 -2.74 0.70
N LEU A 155 -12.53 -3.50 1.55
CA LEU A 155 -13.83 -4.09 1.24
C LEU A 155 -14.99 -3.09 1.38
N GLU A 156 -14.91 -2.15 2.34
CA GLU A 156 -16.01 -1.27 2.72
C GLU A 156 -15.94 0.13 2.09
N ARG A 157 -14.74 0.59 1.67
CA ARG A 157 -14.51 1.99 1.24
C ARG A 157 -13.88 2.08 -0.15
N ASP A 158 -14.11 3.21 -0.83
CA ASP A 158 -13.52 3.52 -2.14
C ASP A 158 -12.29 4.42 -2.03
N ASP A 159 -12.14 5.16 -0.94
CA ASP A 159 -11.07 6.10 -0.66
C ASP A 159 -9.95 5.46 0.15
N VAL A 160 -9.48 4.30 -0.29
CA VAL A 160 -8.46 3.51 0.44
C VAL A 160 -7.07 3.73 -0.15
N LEU A 161 -6.13 4.10 0.70
CA LEU A 161 -4.71 4.17 0.40
C LEU A 161 -3.95 3.22 1.32
N ILE A 162 -3.41 2.15 0.76
CA ILE A 162 -2.60 1.19 1.51
C ILE A 162 -1.12 1.49 1.31
N VAL A 163 -0.39 1.62 2.42
CA VAL A 163 1.07 1.69 2.41
C VAL A 163 1.62 0.38 2.94
N ALA A 164 2.32 -0.36 2.09
CA ALA A 164 2.81 -1.69 2.39
C ALA A 164 4.33 -1.81 2.19
N SER A 165 4.95 -2.76 2.88
CA SER A 165 6.32 -3.18 2.57
C SER A 165 6.31 -4.31 1.55
N VAL A 166 7.33 -4.39 0.67
CA VAL A 166 7.46 -5.48 -0.32
C VAL A 166 7.49 -6.87 0.32
N SER A 167 7.88 -6.99 1.59
CA SER A 167 7.83 -8.25 2.34
C SER A 167 6.42 -8.85 2.46
N CYS A 168 5.37 -8.06 2.24
CA CYS A 168 3.98 -8.53 2.25
C CYS A 168 3.57 -9.30 1.00
N ILE A 169 4.35 -9.23 -0.09
CA ILE A 169 4.10 -9.97 -1.33
C ILE A 169 4.22 -11.49 -1.09
N TYR A 170 5.06 -11.88 -0.15
CA TYR A 170 5.20 -13.26 0.30
C TYR A 170 4.06 -13.58 1.27
N GLY A 171 2.86 -13.81 0.72
CA GLY A 171 1.65 -13.98 1.49
C GLY A 171 1.57 -15.32 2.19
N LEU A 172 1.09 -15.31 3.42
CA LEU A 172 0.61 -16.47 4.15
C LEU A 172 -0.92 -16.53 3.96
N GLY A 173 -1.37 -17.44 3.11
CA GLY A 173 -2.79 -17.72 2.96
C GLY A 173 -3.40 -17.34 1.60
N SER A 174 -4.47 -18.05 1.24
CA SER A 174 -5.27 -17.76 0.05
C SER A 174 -6.26 -16.62 0.35
N VAL A 175 -6.69 -15.92 -0.70
CA VAL A 175 -7.73 -14.87 -0.63
C VAL A 175 -9.02 -15.40 0.04
N GLU A 176 -9.30 -16.70 -0.11
CA GLU A 176 -10.45 -17.39 0.47
C GLU A 176 -10.40 -17.48 2.01
N ALA A 177 -9.19 -17.44 2.61
CA ALA A 177 -9.04 -17.43 4.07
C ALA A 177 -9.42 -16.08 4.72
N TYR A 178 -9.42 -14.99 3.93
CA TYR A 178 -9.76 -13.63 4.38
C TYR A 178 -11.20 -13.22 4.09
N SER A 179 -11.93 -14.00 3.29
CA SER A 179 -13.31 -13.70 2.87
C SER A 179 -14.38 -14.42 3.68
N LYS A 180 -13.99 -15.19 4.70
CA LYS A 180 -14.86 -15.81 5.69
C LYS A 180 -14.82 -14.99 6.98
#